data_61839baded68f35b001bffd399c9d175
#
_entry.id   61839baded68f35b001bffd399c9d175
#
_cell.length_a   1.000
_cell.length_b   1.000
_cell.length_c   1.000
_cell.angle_alpha   90.00
_cell.angle_beta   90.00
_cell.angle_gamma   90.00
#
_symmetry.space_group_name_H-M   'P 1'
#
loop_
_entity.id
_entity.type
_entity.pdbx_description
1 polymer ?
#
loop_
_entity_poly.entity_id
_entity_poly.type
_entity_poly.pdbx_seq_one_letter_code
_entity_poly.pdbx_strand_id
1 'polypeptide(L)'
;MLIEAVGTPRCYGGVGMAEDEPKAVEPELDEEDEWQLYASAGYASTGFILDEGATAEDENSDEPWFDGDDFDFGGNTVNWDAPPCPAPLGIAHVIKIGICDYCLHRIGGRRSEERGAEAGAVLRHEAYARDEELQSKTTQDLCPLCENLFEDIGNIVERVFDSLSGTDFSTIQFGIHLPKDLIQEEDRIRSRYGAPASYPLKSALVEAIHHRIRSSNEEVDFVKERPDIMVLVDGLTLRVDVDVRPIFLYGRYRKLVRDLPQTRWPCRACRGRADDCESCNGTGLQYPDSVQDLIGEPIREALGADDTSFHGMGREDIDVRCLGSGRPFVLEVKRPSKRNHPLDDLICRVNENASGRVEIDSFCWCDRSKIHEVKGSRSEKTYTIRFRA
;
A
#
# COMPACT_ATOMS: atom_id res chain seq x y z
N MET A 1 -9.54 -25.67 -26.97
CA MET A 1 -10.19 -24.42 -27.34
C MET A 1 -9.28 -23.34 -26.80
N LEU A 2 -8.44 -22.76 -27.67
CA LEU A 2 -7.40 -21.81 -27.29
C LEU A 2 -8.06 -20.48 -26.97
N ILE A 3 -7.80 -19.94 -25.76
CA ILE A 3 -8.13 -18.57 -25.40
C ILE A 3 -6.84 -17.76 -25.54
N GLU A 4 -6.78 -16.94 -26.58
CA GLU A 4 -5.72 -15.96 -26.76
C GLU A 4 -5.86 -14.85 -25.72
N ALA A 5 -4.80 -14.63 -24.96
CA ALA A 5 -4.67 -13.49 -24.07
C ALA A 5 -4.46 -12.21 -24.90
N VAL A 6 -5.47 -11.36 -24.92
CA VAL A 6 -5.36 -10.01 -25.51
C VAL A 6 -4.59 -9.13 -24.53
N GLY A 7 -3.33 -8.85 -24.85
CA GLY A 7 -2.51 -7.93 -24.09
C GLY A 7 -3.04 -6.51 -24.18
N THR A 8 -3.25 -5.87 -23.03
CA THR A 8 -3.58 -4.44 -22.93
C THR A 8 -2.44 -3.57 -23.46
N PRO A 9 -2.70 -2.57 -24.28
CA PRO A 9 -1.65 -1.67 -24.76
C PRO A 9 -1.17 -0.77 -23.60
N ARG A 10 0.09 -0.97 -23.21
CA ARG A 10 0.80 0.00 -22.36
C ARG A 10 1.13 1.22 -23.21
N CYS A 11 0.80 2.42 -22.72
CA CYS A 11 1.19 3.67 -23.35
C CYS A 11 2.72 3.86 -23.25
N TYR A 12 3.48 3.32 -24.20
CA TYR A 12 4.90 3.67 -24.38
C TYR A 12 5.00 4.93 -25.24
N GLY A 13 5.61 5.97 -24.70
CA GLY A 13 5.98 7.17 -25.45
C GLY A 13 7.00 6.83 -26.55
N GLY A 14 6.74 7.33 -27.75
CA GLY A 14 7.59 7.14 -28.92
C GLY A 14 8.98 7.74 -28.75
N VAL A 15 9.96 7.04 -29.29
CA VAL A 15 11.36 7.44 -29.41
C VAL A 15 11.44 8.52 -30.50
N GLY A 16 11.82 9.74 -30.12
CA GLY A 16 12.19 10.84 -31.02
C GLY A 16 13.61 11.30 -30.72
N MET A 17 14.39 11.43 -31.75
CA MET A 17 15.81 11.70 -31.89
C MET A 17 16.45 12.72 -30.93
N ALA A 18 17.71 12.46 -30.63
CA ALA A 18 18.62 13.26 -29.83
C ALA A 18 18.89 14.64 -30.47
N GLU A 19 18.74 15.69 -29.68
CA GLU A 19 19.48 16.94 -29.79
C GLU A 19 19.93 17.36 -28.39
N ASP A 20 21.20 17.70 -28.27
CA ASP A 20 21.88 18.09 -27.02
C ASP A 20 21.23 19.34 -26.40
N GLU A 21 20.63 19.22 -25.21
CA GLU A 21 20.23 20.35 -24.40
C GLU A 21 21.06 20.45 -23.10
N PRO A 22 21.33 21.67 -22.62
CA PRO A 22 22.19 21.91 -21.48
C PRO A 22 21.55 21.41 -20.18
N LYS A 23 22.37 20.78 -19.33
CA LYS A 23 21.99 20.30 -17.99
C LYS A 23 21.32 21.42 -17.19
N ALA A 24 20.03 21.26 -16.95
CA ALA A 24 19.31 22.06 -15.97
C ALA A 24 19.80 21.64 -14.57
N VAL A 25 20.21 22.64 -13.78
CA VAL A 25 20.47 22.49 -12.34
C VAL A 25 19.09 22.26 -11.70
N GLU A 26 18.92 21.11 -11.05
CA GLU A 26 17.73 20.85 -10.24
C GLU A 26 17.73 21.84 -9.06
N PRO A 27 16.62 22.55 -8.78
CA PRO A 27 16.52 23.32 -7.56
C PRO A 27 16.46 22.37 -6.38
N GLU A 28 17.35 22.53 -5.42
CA GLU A 28 17.24 21.92 -4.10
C GLU A 28 15.95 22.45 -3.47
N LEU A 29 14.95 21.56 -3.29
CA LEU A 29 13.74 21.83 -2.52
C LEU A 29 14.14 21.76 -1.04
N ASP A 30 13.73 22.73 -0.23
CA ASP A 30 13.90 22.64 1.21
C ASP A 30 12.86 21.65 1.83
N GLU A 31 13.14 21.18 3.04
CA GLU A 31 12.32 20.16 3.70
C GLU A 31 10.86 20.64 3.94
N GLU A 32 10.60 21.94 4.06
CA GLU A 32 9.26 22.50 4.23
C GLU A 32 8.42 22.43 2.94
N ASP A 33 9.05 22.59 1.78
CA ASP A 33 8.36 22.45 0.48
C ASP A 33 7.97 20.99 0.18
N GLU A 34 8.76 20.02 0.64
CA GLU A 34 8.45 18.60 0.54
C GLU A 34 7.21 18.24 1.36
N TRP A 35 7.11 18.73 2.59
CA TRP A 35 5.94 18.54 3.47
C TRP A 35 4.66 19.16 2.93
N GLN A 36 4.72 20.34 2.34
CA GLN A 36 3.57 20.97 1.69
C GLN A 36 3.11 20.18 0.46
N LEU A 37 4.01 19.54 -0.26
CA LEU A 37 3.69 18.66 -1.38
C LEU A 37 2.94 17.40 -0.91
N TYR A 38 3.35 16.79 0.20
CA TYR A 38 2.69 15.64 0.82
C TYR A 38 1.32 16.00 1.40
N ALA A 39 1.21 17.13 2.09
CA ALA A 39 -0.06 17.60 2.64
C ALA A 39 -1.08 17.96 1.54
N SER A 40 -0.64 18.54 0.43
CA SER A 40 -1.50 18.85 -0.72
C SER A 40 -1.90 17.63 -1.55
N ALA A 41 -1.16 16.52 -1.43
CA ALA A 41 -1.45 15.25 -2.10
C ALA A 41 -2.48 14.37 -1.37
N GLY A 42 -3.05 14.84 -0.25
CA GLY A 42 -4.12 14.13 0.47
C GLY A 42 -3.64 12.97 1.34
N TYR A 43 -2.35 12.89 1.68
CA TYR A 43 -1.82 11.86 2.60
C TYR A 43 -2.27 12.05 4.05
N ALA A 44 -2.78 13.23 4.39
CA ALA A 44 -3.25 13.58 5.75
C ALA A 44 -4.66 13.03 6.10
N SER A 45 -5.28 12.21 5.26
CA SER A 45 -6.66 11.75 5.49
C SER A 45 -6.90 10.25 5.48
N THR A 46 -5.87 9.41 5.51
CA THR A 46 -6.06 8.06 6.02
C THR A 46 -6.05 8.18 7.54
N GLY A 47 -7.23 8.49 8.09
CA GLY A 47 -7.41 8.68 9.51
C GLY A 47 -7.17 7.39 10.26
N PHE A 48 -5.92 7.17 10.66
CA PHE A 48 -5.67 6.42 11.88
C PHE A 48 -6.22 7.30 13.01
N ILE A 49 -7.37 6.91 13.56
CA ILE A 49 -7.88 7.49 14.79
C ILE A 49 -6.85 7.14 15.87
N LEU A 50 -5.96 8.09 16.16
CA LEU A 50 -5.17 8.05 17.37
C LEU A 50 -6.16 8.21 18.52
N ASP A 51 -6.20 7.22 19.40
CA ASP A 51 -6.93 7.28 20.66
C ASP A 51 -6.54 8.57 21.39
N GLU A 52 -7.52 9.40 21.77
CA GLU A 52 -7.34 10.72 22.42
C GLU A 52 -6.75 10.62 23.84
N GLY A 53 -5.91 9.62 24.10
CA GLY A 53 -5.29 9.37 25.40
C GLY A 53 -3.76 9.47 25.45
N ALA A 54 -3.07 9.64 24.34
CA ALA A 54 -1.61 9.77 24.32
C ALA A 54 -1.19 11.22 24.58
N THR A 55 -0.65 11.49 25.73
CA THR A 55 -0.02 12.77 26.07
C THR A 55 1.21 13.02 25.20
N ALA A 56 1.29 14.24 24.65
CA ALA A 56 2.34 14.74 23.78
C ALA A 56 3.70 14.78 24.47
N GLU A 57 4.47 13.69 24.46
CA GLU A 57 5.89 13.64 24.83
C GLU A 57 6.70 12.55 24.06
N ASP A 58 6.28 12.12 22.89
CA ASP A 58 7.11 11.29 21.99
C ASP A 58 7.28 11.97 20.63
N GLU A 59 8.06 13.07 20.63
CA GLU A 59 8.58 13.72 19.42
C GLU A 59 9.74 12.91 18.83
N ASN A 60 9.52 11.65 18.44
CA ASN A 60 10.48 10.87 17.65
C ASN A 60 9.86 9.61 17.03
N SER A 61 8.70 9.75 16.37
CA SER A 61 8.07 8.63 15.64
C SER A 61 7.96 8.89 14.13
N ASP A 62 8.88 9.65 13.55
CA ASP A 62 9.02 9.84 12.09
C ASP A 62 9.78 8.71 11.40
N GLU A 63 9.83 7.52 12.00
CA GLU A 63 10.24 6.34 11.26
C GLU A 63 9.08 5.88 10.37
N PRO A 64 9.28 5.78 9.04
CA PRO A 64 8.27 5.26 8.15
C PRO A 64 7.86 3.87 8.63
N TRP A 65 6.58 3.61 8.71
CA TRP A 65 5.97 2.35 9.15
C TRP A 65 6.53 1.11 8.45
N PHE A 66 7.18 1.32 7.32
CA PHE A 66 7.90 0.34 6.56
C PHE A 66 9.34 0.83 6.36
N ASP A 67 10.21 0.45 7.28
CA ASP A 67 11.64 0.51 7.02
C ASP A 67 11.92 -0.50 5.90
N GLY A 68 12.19 0.03 4.69
CA GLY A 68 12.33 -0.77 3.47
C GLY A 68 13.47 -1.81 3.52
N ASP A 69 14.33 -1.71 4.52
CA ASP A 69 15.51 -2.58 4.69
C ASP A 69 15.22 -3.84 5.52
N ASP A 70 14.14 -3.89 6.31
CA ASP A 70 13.79 -5.05 7.14
C ASP A 70 12.95 -6.12 6.43
N PHE A 71 12.42 -5.82 5.24
CA PHE A 71 11.71 -6.79 4.42
C PHE A 71 12.67 -7.54 3.50
N ASP A 72 13.54 -8.36 4.08
CA ASP A 72 14.10 -9.45 3.34
C ASP A 72 13.00 -10.52 3.08
N PHE A 73 12.25 -10.34 1.97
CA PHE A 73 11.61 -11.44 1.27
C PHE A 73 12.71 -12.30 0.64
N GLY A 74 13.85 -12.34 1.31
CA GLY A 74 14.90 -13.18 0.85
C GLY A 74 14.26 -14.50 0.56
N GLY A 75 14.23 -14.89 -0.67
CA GLY A 75 14.52 -16.26 -0.91
C GLY A 75 15.77 -16.51 -0.07
N ASN A 76 15.58 -16.72 1.23
CA ASN A 76 16.59 -17.26 2.09
C ASN A 76 16.86 -18.62 1.48
N THR A 77 17.64 -18.57 0.41
CA THR A 77 18.29 -19.75 -0.13
C THR A 77 18.98 -20.31 1.07
N VAL A 78 18.57 -21.52 1.44
CA VAL A 78 19.24 -22.28 2.49
C VAL A 78 20.72 -22.15 2.21
N ASN A 79 21.45 -21.46 3.06
CA ASN A 79 22.90 -21.37 2.90
C ASN A 79 23.46 -22.71 3.36
N TRP A 80 23.61 -23.63 2.41
CA TRP A 80 24.14 -24.98 2.64
C TRP A 80 25.61 -24.95 3.10
N ASP A 81 26.33 -23.84 2.85
CA ASP A 81 27.70 -23.61 3.33
C ASP A 81 27.75 -23.01 4.74
N ALA A 82 26.60 -22.66 5.32
CA ALA A 82 26.57 -22.15 6.69
C ALA A 82 27.09 -23.23 7.64
N PRO A 83 27.95 -22.85 8.61
CA PRO A 83 28.45 -23.78 9.59
C PRO A 83 27.28 -24.44 10.34
N PRO A 84 27.47 -25.68 10.80
CA PRO A 84 26.42 -26.37 11.52
C PRO A 84 25.92 -25.55 12.71
N CYS A 85 24.66 -25.79 13.11
CA CYS A 85 24.00 -25.17 14.28
C CYS A 85 24.98 -24.86 15.39
N PRO A 86 24.69 -23.81 16.18
CA PRO A 86 25.49 -23.50 17.35
C PRO A 86 25.85 -24.75 18.10
N ALA A 87 27.01 -24.74 18.74
CA ALA A 87 27.44 -25.86 19.57
C ALA A 87 26.26 -26.41 20.37
N PRO A 88 26.20 -27.71 20.64
CA PRO A 88 25.09 -28.36 21.37
C PRO A 88 24.61 -27.61 22.61
N LEU A 89 25.54 -26.86 23.25
CA LEU A 89 25.26 -26.00 24.39
C LEU A 89 24.36 -24.79 24.03
N GLY A 90 24.44 -24.22 22.82
CA GLY A 90 23.59 -23.11 22.37
C GLY A 90 22.13 -23.59 22.23
N ILE A 91 21.91 -24.68 21.52
CA ILE A 91 20.59 -25.31 21.37
C ILE A 91 20.01 -25.71 22.72
N ALA A 92 20.83 -26.37 23.56
CA ALA A 92 20.41 -26.76 24.90
C ALA A 92 19.97 -25.57 25.76
N HIS A 93 20.69 -24.42 25.67
CA HIS A 93 20.32 -23.22 26.38
C HIS A 93 18.98 -22.66 25.90
N VAL A 94 18.79 -22.57 24.58
CA VAL A 94 17.54 -22.07 23.99
C VAL A 94 16.36 -22.97 24.32
N ILE A 95 16.55 -24.29 24.35
CA ILE A 95 15.53 -25.25 24.82
C ILE A 95 15.20 -25.04 26.31
N LYS A 96 16.19 -24.77 27.17
CA LYS A 96 15.98 -24.50 28.61
C LYS A 96 15.18 -23.23 28.88
N ILE A 97 15.23 -22.25 27.97
CA ILE A 97 14.40 -21.06 28.03
C ILE A 97 12.91 -21.37 27.80
N GLY A 98 12.60 -22.53 27.18
CA GLY A 98 11.23 -22.98 26.94
C GLY A 98 10.62 -22.48 25.62
N ILE A 99 11.44 -22.22 24.61
CA ILE A 99 10.93 -21.77 23.31
C ILE A 99 10.18 -22.89 22.56
N CYS A 100 9.20 -22.53 21.73
CA CYS A 100 8.47 -23.47 20.87
C CYS A 100 9.33 -23.99 19.72
N ASP A 101 8.84 -25.00 19.00
CA ASP A 101 9.57 -25.62 17.90
C ASP A 101 9.76 -24.68 16.70
N TYR A 102 8.81 -23.80 16.39
CA TYR A 102 9.00 -22.75 15.40
C TYR A 102 10.21 -21.85 15.73
N CYS A 103 10.27 -21.37 16.97
CA CYS A 103 11.37 -20.54 17.44
C CYS A 103 12.69 -21.29 17.50
N LEU A 104 12.68 -22.59 17.87
CA LEU A 104 13.87 -23.41 17.86
C LEU A 104 14.43 -23.59 16.45
N HIS A 105 13.58 -23.85 15.47
CA HIS A 105 13.99 -23.95 14.07
C HIS A 105 14.64 -22.64 13.57
N ARG A 106 13.98 -21.47 13.72
CA ARG A 106 14.50 -20.22 13.21
C ARG A 106 15.80 -19.74 13.88
N ILE A 107 16.00 -20.05 15.17
CA ILE A 107 17.24 -19.73 15.90
C ILE A 107 18.32 -20.77 15.59
N GLY A 108 17.97 -22.04 15.45
CA GLY A 108 18.86 -23.10 15.06
C GLY A 108 19.37 -23.04 13.61
N GLY A 109 18.77 -22.15 12.81
CA GLY A 109 19.10 -21.96 11.40
C GLY A 109 18.51 -23.03 10.48
N ARG A 110 18.34 -22.68 9.22
CA ARG A 110 17.80 -23.60 8.21
C ARG A 110 18.83 -24.61 7.77
N ARG A 111 18.48 -25.90 7.84
CA ARG A 111 19.39 -27.01 7.50
C ARG A 111 18.82 -28.01 6.51
N SER A 112 17.50 -27.98 6.32
CA SER A 112 16.78 -28.88 5.43
C SER A 112 15.67 -28.11 4.70
N GLU A 113 15.00 -28.78 3.79
CA GLU A 113 13.78 -28.28 3.17
C GLU A 113 12.58 -28.25 4.13
N GLU A 114 12.68 -28.98 5.24
CA GLU A 114 11.70 -28.96 6.32
C GLU A 114 11.67 -27.59 6.97
N ARG A 115 10.48 -27.10 7.28
CA ARG A 115 10.26 -25.75 7.81
C ARG A 115 9.30 -25.77 9.00
N GLY A 116 9.37 -24.71 9.78
CA GLY A 116 8.41 -24.49 10.86
C GLY A 116 8.61 -25.42 12.05
N ALA A 117 7.50 -25.85 12.66
CA ALA A 117 7.50 -26.62 13.88
C ALA A 117 8.13 -28.04 13.73
N GLU A 118 7.93 -28.68 12.57
CA GLU A 118 8.45 -30.02 12.32
C GLU A 118 9.98 -30.05 12.36
N ALA A 119 10.63 -29.10 11.68
CA ALA A 119 12.07 -28.95 11.71
C ALA A 119 12.61 -28.63 13.12
N GLY A 120 11.88 -27.80 13.88
CA GLY A 120 12.20 -27.50 15.27
C GLY A 120 12.07 -28.72 16.18
N ALA A 121 11.03 -29.51 15.99
CA ALA A 121 10.82 -30.76 16.75
C ALA A 121 11.96 -31.77 16.52
N VAL A 122 12.46 -31.88 15.27
CA VAL A 122 13.65 -32.71 14.98
C VAL A 122 14.87 -32.23 15.78
N LEU A 123 15.15 -30.91 15.75
CA LEU A 123 16.27 -30.34 16.52
C LEU A 123 16.12 -30.58 18.03
N ARG A 124 14.90 -30.45 18.54
CA ARG A 124 14.59 -30.73 19.95
C ARG A 124 14.83 -32.20 20.31
N HIS A 125 14.34 -33.12 19.47
CA HIS A 125 14.53 -34.54 19.66
C HIS A 125 16.03 -34.93 19.66
N GLU A 126 16.80 -34.37 18.72
CA GLU A 126 18.25 -34.60 18.69
C GLU A 126 18.95 -34.05 19.95
N ALA A 127 18.51 -32.90 20.47
CA ALA A 127 19.07 -32.37 21.71
C ALA A 127 18.75 -33.24 22.92
N TYR A 128 17.53 -33.75 23.02
CA TYR A 128 17.12 -34.66 24.08
C TYR A 128 17.88 -36.01 24.03
N ALA A 129 18.16 -36.51 22.83
CA ALA A 129 18.98 -37.72 22.68
C ALA A 129 20.42 -37.54 23.16
N ARG A 130 20.92 -36.31 23.20
CA ARG A 130 22.27 -35.97 23.70
C ARG A 130 22.32 -35.66 25.20
N ASP A 131 21.22 -35.14 25.74
CA ASP A 131 21.11 -34.71 27.14
C ASP A 131 19.67 -34.95 27.65
N GLU A 132 19.49 -36.07 28.36
CA GLU A 132 18.18 -36.47 28.88
C GLU A 132 17.64 -35.50 29.95
N GLU A 133 18.51 -34.70 30.61
CA GLU A 133 18.07 -33.73 31.62
C GLU A 133 17.28 -32.56 30.98
N LEU A 134 17.44 -32.30 29.68
CA LEU A 134 16.69 -31.29 28.97
C LEU A 134 15.20 -31.60 28.90
N GLN A 135 14.85 -32.88 28.84
CA GLN A 135 13.47 -33.34 28.68
C GLN A 135 12.58 -33.02 29.90
N SER A 136 13.17 -32.95 31.10
CA SER A 136 12.43 -32.73 32.35
C SER A 136 12.10 -31.28 32.65
N LYS A 137 12.64 -30.31 31.86
CA LYS A 137 12.58 -28.85 32.15
C LYS A 137 11.71 -28.02 31.20
N THR A 138 11.05 -28.63 30.23
CA THR A 138 10.48 -27.91 29.07
C THR A 138 8.97 -27.98 28.97
N THR A 139 8.25 -27.60 30.00
CA THR A 139 6.81 -27.29 29.87
C THR A 139 6.55 -25.83 30.23
N GLN A 140 6.70 -24.96 29.28
CA GLN A 140 6.08 -23.64 29.32
C GLN A 140 4.90 -23.66 28.39
N ASP A 141 3.73 -23.24 28.87
CA ASP A 141 2.52 -23.16 28.08
C ASP A 141 2.61 -22.04 27.02
N LEU A 142 3.49 -21.06 27.22
CA LEU A 142 3.71 -19.92 26.35
C LEU A 142 5.19 -19.80 25.96
N CYS A 143 5.44 -19.68 24.65
CA CYS A 143 6.79 -19.44 24.16
C CYS A 143 7.26 -18.01 24.50
N PRO A 144 8.40 -17.84 25.22
CA PRO A 144 8.86 -16.51 25.64
C PRO A 144 9.35 -15.61 24.49
N LEU A 145 9.51 -16.15 23.27
CA LEU A 145 9.96 -15.40 22.11
C LEU A 145 8.87 -15.07 21.07
N CYS A 146 7.80 -15.82 21.02
CA CYS A 146 6.74 -15.57 20.04
C CYS A 146 5.35 -15.56 20.68
N GLU A 147 5.25 -15.79 21.98
CA GLU A 147 3.97 -15.84 22.69
C GLU A 147 2.92 -16.72 21.97
N ASN A 148 3.38 -17.78 21.32
CA ASN A 148 2.61 -18.71 20.51
C ASN A 148 1.96 -18.10 19.24
N LEU A 149 2.39 -16.94 18.75
CA LEU A 149 1.84 -16.27 17.56
C LEU A 149 1.77 -17.18 16.31
N PHE A 150 2.61 -18.22 16.21
CA PHE A 150 2.54 -19.15 15.10
C PHE A 150 1.27 -20.00 15.11
N GLU A 151 0.64 -20.20 16.26
CA GLU A 151 -0.64 -20.92 16.39
C GLU A 151 -1.80 -20.05 15.90
N ASP A 152 -1.65 -18.72 15.94
CA ASP A 152 -2.66 -17.75 15.52
C ASP A 152 -2.65 -17.42 14.02
N ILE A 153 -1.69 -17.95 13.25
CA ILE A 153 -1.57 -17.63 11.82
C ILE A 153 -2.85 -17.93 11.04
N GLY A 154 -3.55 -19.02 11.38
CA GLY A 154 -4.85 -19.36 10.78
C GLY A 154 -5.87 -18.23 10.98
N ASN A 155 -6.01 -17.78 12.21
CA ASN A 155 -6.94 -16.69 12.59
C ASN A 155 -6.55 -15.36 11.93
N ILE A 156 -5.24 -15.07 11.83
CA ILE A 156 -4.73 -13.87 11.16
C ILE A 156 -5.13 -13.89 9.68
N VAL A 157 -4.88 -14.99 9.00
CA VAL A 157 -5.20 -15.14 7.56
C VAL A 157 -6.71 -15.03 7.33
N GLU A 158 -7.56 -15.65 8.15
CA GLU A 158 -9.01 -15.52 8.06
C GLU A 158 -9.45 -14.05 8.20
N ARG A 159 -8.96 -13.32 9.21
CA ARG A 159 -9.28 -11.90 9.40
C ARG A 159 -8.85 -11.03 8.23
N VAL A 160 -7.68 -11.33 7.63
CA VAL A 160 -7.22 -10.61 6.43
C VAL A 160 -8.19 -10.80 5.29
N PHE A 161 -8.58 -12.03 4.96
CA PHE A 161 -9.50 -12.30 3.85
C PHE A 161 -10.92 -11.79 4.13
N ASP A 162 -11.38 -11.85 5.36
CA ASP A 162 -12.65 -11.25 5.75
C ASP A 162 -12.65 -9.72 5.50
N SER A 163 -11.55 -9.05 5.86
CA SER A 163 -11.37 -7.61 5.64
C SER A 163 -11.27 -7.23 4.16
N LEU A 164 -10.84 -8.16 3.30
CA LEU A 164 -10.68 -8.00 1.85
C LEU A 164 -11.87 -8.53 1.05
N SER A 165 -12.90 -9.00 1.73
CA SER A 165 -14.09 -9.57 1.07
C SER A 165 -14.70 -8.57 0.08
N GLY A 166 -14.85 -8.99 -1.18
CA GLY A 166 -15.39 -8.15 -2.26
C GLY A 166 -14.38 -7.16 -2.87
N THR A 167 -13.10 -7.23 -2.50
CA THR A 167 -12.03 -6.42 -3.10
C THR A 167 -11.20 -7.26 -4.06
N ASP A 168 -11.04 -6.79 -5.29
CA ASP A 168 -10.18 -7.39 -6.30
C ASP A 168 -8.72 -7.02 -6.01
N PHE A 169 -7.84 -8.01 -5.96
CA PHE A 169 -6.39 -7.78 -5.89
C PHE A 169 -5.64 -8.99 -6.45
N SER A 170 -4.43 -8.77 -6.90
CA SER A 170 -3.51 -9.83 -7.35
C SER A 170 -2.22 -9.84 -6.55
N THR A 171 -1.85 -8.71 -5.97
CA THR A 171 -0.59 -8.56 -5.23
C THR A 171 -0.83 -8.05 -3.81
N ILE A 172 -0.10 -8.64 -2.85
CA ILE A 172 -0.23 -8.31 -1.44
C ILE A 172 1.15 -8.21 -0.77
N GLN A 173 1.24 -7.33 0.21
CA GLN A 173 2.40 -7.18 1.08
C GLN A 173 1.97 -7.28 2.53
N PHE A 174 2.71 -8.04 3.33
CA PHE A 174 2.47 -8.18 4.77
C PHE A 174 3.56 -7.50 5.59
N GLY A 175 3.13 -6.77 6.61
CA GLY A 175 3.95 -6.28 7.70
C GLY A 175 3.43 -6.82 9.05
N ILE A 176 4.33 -6.96 10.02
CA ILE A 176 3.97 -7.34 11.38
C ILE A 176 4.61 -6.36 12.35
N HIS A 177 3.80 -5.73 13.17
CA HIS A 177 4.25 -4.93 14.29
C HIS A 177 4.44 -5.83 15.51
N LEU A 178 5.64 -5.82 16.09
CA LEU A 178 5.96 -6.53 17.32
C LEU A 178 6.47 -5.52 18.37
N PRO A 179 6.24 -5.78 19.68
CA PRO A 179 6.78 -4.97 20.75
C PRO A 179 8.31 -4.85 20.67
N LYS A 180 8.84 -3.65 20.93
CA LYS A 180 10.29 -3.37 20.84
C LYS A 180 11.11 -4.22 21.83
N ASP A 181 10.60 -4.47 23.01
CA ASP A 181 11.24 -5.30 24.03
C ASP A 181 11.34 -6.77 23.57
N LEU A 182 10.32 -7.30 22.92
CA LEU A 182 10.34 -8.64 22.34
C LEU A 182 11.43 -8.76 21.25
N ILE A 183 11.52 -7.76 20.37
CA ILE A 183 12.54 -7.72 19.32
C ILE A 183 13.95 -7.67 19.92
N GLN A 184 14.17 -6.81 20.92
CA GLN A 184 15.46 -6.67 21.58
C GLN A 184 15.89 -7.97 22.30
N GLU A 185 14.96 -8.64 22.98
CA GLU A 185 15.26 -9.92 23.65
C GLU A 185 15.56 -11.02 22.61
N GLU A 186 14.82 -11.06 21.53
CA GLU A 186 15.09 -11.94 20.39
C GLU A 186 16.50 -11.73 19.84
N ASP A 187 16.87 -10.50 19.53
CA ASP A 187 18.18 -10.14 18.97
C ASP A 187 19.30 -10.52 19.93
N ARG A 188 19.09 -10.36 21.24
CA ARG A 188 20.03 -10.78 22.27
C ARG A 188 20.23 -12.30 22.29
N ILE A 189 19.15 -13.06 22.16
CA ILE A 189 19.22 -14.52 22.12
C ILE A 189 19.83 -15.00 20.81
N ARG A 190 19.42 -14.43 19.67
CA ARG A 190 19.94 -14.78 18.35
C ARG A 190 21.44 -14.51 18.24
N SER A 191 21.91 -13.33 18.66
CA SER A 191 23.33 -13.01 18.58
C SER A 191 24.21 -13.86 19.45
N ARG A 192 23.69 -14.38 20.56
CA ARG A 192 24.45 -15.20 21.51
C ARG A 192 24.37 -16.70 21.23
N TYR A 193 23.22 -17.17 20.81
CA TYR A 193 22.92 -18.62 20.69
C TYR A 193 22.46 -19.04 19.30
N GLY A 194 22.19 -18.08 18.41
CA GLY A 194 21.68 -18.34 17.06
C GLY A 194 22.73 -18.94 16.14
N ALA A 195 22.31 -19.78 15.21
CA ALA A 195 23.13 -20.22 14.10
C ALA A 195 23.37 -19.03 13.12
N PRO A 196 24.42 -19.08 12.29
CA PRO A 196 24.67 -18.06 11.28
C PRO A 196 23.49 -17.81 10.31
N ALA A 197 22.66 -18.83 10.08
CA ALA A 197 21.46 -18.74 9.25
C ALA A 197 20.17 -18.49 10.07
N SER A 198 20.29 -18.07 11.33
CA SER A 198 19.14 -17.68 12.15
C SER A 198 18.49 -16.42 11.59
N TYR A 199 17.16 -16.32 11.67
CA TYR A 199 16.40 -15.22 11.09
C TYR A 199 15.33 -14.66 12.06
N PRO A 200 14.94 -13.37 11.86
CA PRO A 200 14.06 -12.67 12.79
C PRO A 200 12.66 -13.27 12.88
N LEU A 201 11.98 -13.06 14.03
CA LEU A 201 10.60 -13.48 14.26
C LEU A 201 9.64 -12.86 13.23
N LYS A 202 9.81 -11.57 12.91
CA LYS A 202 9.03 -10.89 11.85
C LYS A 202 9.06 -11.68 10.54
N SER A 203 10.25 -12.00 10.06
CA SER A 203 10.43 -12.73 8.79
C SER A 203 9.82 -14.13 8.85
N ALA A 204 9.98 -14.83 9.98
CA ALA A 204 9.40 -16.13 10.18
C ALA A 204 7.86 -16.13 10.16
N LEU A 205 7.24 -15.15 10.81
CA LEU A 205 5.79 -15.00 10.84
C LEU A 205 5.24 -14.66 9.45
N VAL A 206 5.86 -13.71 8.74
CA VAL A 206 5.47 -13.36 7.36
C VAL A 206 5.59 -14.58 6.45
N GLU A 207 6.68 -15.34 6.54
CA GLU A 207 6.85 -16.57 5.76
C GLU A 207 5.76 -17.60 6.06
N ALA A 208 5.42 -17.79 7.34
CA ALA A 208 4.38 -18.72 7.75
C ALA A 208 2.98 -18.27 7.26
N ILE A 209 2.68 -16.96 7.26
CA ILE A 209 1.46 -16.41 6.68
C ILE A 209 1.43 -16.67 5.16
N HIS A 210 2.52 -16.39 4.44
CA HIS A 210 2.62 -16.66 3.00
C HIS A 210 2.40 -18.14 2.70
N HIS A 211 3.01 -19.02 3.47
CA HIS A 211 2.82 -20.46 3.32
C HIS A 211 1.37 -20.87 3.55
N ARG A 212 0.72 -20.33 4.57
CA ARG A 212 -0.69 -20.61 4.87
C ARG A 212 -1.61 -20.17 3.75
N ILE A 213 -1.41 -18.96 3.20
CA ILE A 213 -2.21 -18.45 2.07
C ILE A 213 -2.02 -19.32 0.83
N ARG A 214 -0.77 -19.62 0.45
CA ARG A 214 -0.49 -20.48 -0.71
C ARG A 214 -1.09 -21.89 -0.58
N SER A 215 -1.19 -22.42 0.64
CA SER A 215 -1.79 -23.73 0.90
C SER A 215 -3.31 -23.74 0.71
N SER A 216 -3.96 -22.56 0.74
CA SER A 216 -5.39 -22.39 0.51
C SER A 216 -5.74 -22.28 -0.99
N ASN A 217 -4.77 -22.44 -1.90
CA ASN A 217 -4.88 -22.27 -3.36
C ASN A 217 -5.31 -20.87 -3.82
N GLU A 218 -5.06 -19.85 -3.03
CA GLU A 218 -5.28 -18.46 -3.42
C GLU A 218 -4.18 -18.04 -4.41
N GLU A 219 -4.60 -17.56 -5.59
CA GLU A 219 -3.70 -17.00 -6.61
C GLU A 219 -3.31 -15.56 -6.21
N VAL A 220 -2.47 -15.43 -5.18
CA VAL A 220 -2.01 -14.15 -4.67
C VAL A 220 -0.49 -14.10 -4.76
N ASP A 221 0.03 -13.06 -5.40
CA ASP A 221 1.46 -12.79 -5.48
C ASP A 221 1.91 -11.90 -4.32
N PHE A 222 2.98 -12.32 -3.64
CA PHE A 222 3.60 -11.55 -2.57
C PHE A 222 4.71 -10.68 -3.17
N VAL A 223 4.57 -9.36 -3.01
CA VAL A 223 5.49 -8.38 -3.61
C VAL A 223 6.03 -7.40 -2.56
N LYS A 224 7.24 -6.87 -2.79
CA LYS A 224 7.83 -5.81 -1.97
C LYS A 224 7.41 -4.42 -2.43
N GLU A 225 7.26 -4.26 -3.73
CA GLU A 225 7.02 -2.97 -4.34
C GLU A 225 5.66 -2.94 -5.01
N ARG A 226 4.97 -1.81 -4.87
CA ARG A 226 3.69 -1.54 -5.54
C ARG A 226 2.63 -2.64 -5.37
N PRO A 227 2.38 -3.12 -4.13
CA PRO A 227 1.31 -4.08 -3.89
C PRO A 227 -0.05 -3.43 -4.18
N ASP A 228 -1.05 -4.25 -4.50
CA ASP A 228 -2.44 -3.81 -4.52
C ASP A 228 -2.97 -3.58 -3.11
N ILE A 229 -2.54 -4.45 -2.20
CA ILE A 229 -2.96 -4.47 -0.80
C ILE A 229 -1.73 -4.48 0.10
N MET A 230 -1.75 -3.61 1.11
CA MET A 230 -0.81 -3.67 2.23
C MET A 230 -1.58 -4.12 3.47
N VAL A 231 -1.04 -5.10 4.17
CA VAL A 231 -1.59 -5.63 5.41
C VAL A 231 -0.58 -5.44 6.54
N LEU A 232 -1.01 -4.80 7.61
CA LEU A 232 -0.25 -4.70 8.84
C LEU A 232 -0.96 -5.50 9.93
N VAL A 233 -0.25 -6.44 10.54
CA VAL A 233 -0.74 -7.24 11.67
C VAL A 233 -0.07 -6.76 12.93
N ASP A 234 -0.84 -6.39 13.94
CA ASP A 234 -0.34 -6.15 15.28
C ASP A 234 -0.18 -7.47 16.02
N GLY A 235 1.06 -7.85 16.33
CA GLY A 235 1.35 -9.14 16.95
C GLY A 235 0.90 -9.28 18.41
N LEU A 236 0.56 -8.16 19.08
CA LEU A 236 0.09 -8.19 20.45
C LEU A 236 -1.42 -8.40 20.55
N THR A 237 -2.17 -7.70 19.69
CA THR A 237 -3.64 -7.67 19.72
C THR A 237 -4.26 -8.54 18.63
N LEU A 238 -3.49 -9.05 17.70
CA LEU A 238 -3.91 -9.73 16.47
C LEU A 238 -4.87 -8.86 15.61
N ARG A 239 -4.78 -7.53 15.76
CA ARG A 239 -5.49 -6.59 14.90
C ARG A 239 -4.86 -6.62 13.51
N VAL A 240 -5.73 -6.61 12.52
CA VAL A 240 -5.34 -6.57 11.09
C VAL A 240 -5.79 -5.24 10.53
N ASP A 241 -4.84 -4.44 10.07
CA ASP A 241 -5.09 -3.20 9.33
C ASP A 241 -4.78 -3.44 7.86
N VAL A 242 -5.74 -3.08 7.00
CA VAL A 242 -5.66 -3.30 5.55
C VAL A 242 -5.71 -1.96 4.82
N ASP A 243 -4.69 -1.69 4.02
CA ASP A 243 -4.65 -0.53 3.13
C ASP A 243 -4.77 -0.99 1.67
N VAL A 244 -5.91 -0.65 1.05
CA VAL A 244 -6.16 -0.86 -0.37
C VAL A 244 -5.56 0.29 -1.15
N ARG A 245 -4.49 0.01 -1.90
CA ARG A 245 -3.74 1.05 -2.60
C ARG A 245 -4.54 1.70 -3.72
N PRO A 246 -4.42 3.01 -3.89
CA PRO A 246 -5.12 3.70 -4.96
C PRO A 246 -4.65 3.26 -6.34
N ILE A 247 -5.53 3.38 -7.33
CA ILE A 247 -5.21 3.25 -8.74
C ILE A 247 -5.34 4.59 -9.44
N PHE A 248 -4.66 4.76 -10.57
CA PHE A 248 -4.56 6.03 -11.26
C PHE A 248 -4.96 5.89 -12.72
N LEU A 249 -5.82 6.82 -13.17
CA LEU A 249 -6.29 6.94 -14.54
C LEU A 249 -5.77 8.25 -15.14
N TYR A 250 -4.98 8.18 -16.19
CA TYR A 250 -4.61 9.35 -16.98
C TYR A 250 -5.58 9.54 -18.13
N GLY A 251 -5.99 10.76 -18.37
CA GLY A 251 -6.86 11.14 -19.47
C GLY A 251 -6.74 12.60 -19.86
N ARG A 252 -7.54 12.99 -20.82
CA ARG A 252 -7.71 14.38 -21.24
C ARG A 252 -9.19 14.69 -21.32
N TYR A 253 -9.59 15.84 -20.75
CA TYR A 253 -10.99 16.26 -20.82
C TYR A 253 -11.14 17.56 -21.61
N ARG A 254 -12.26 17.69 -22.30
CA ARG A 254 -12.76 18.94 -22.86
C ARG A 254 -13.89 19.48 -21.98
N LYS A 255 -13.83 20.76 -21.61
CA LYS A 255 -14.92 21.47 -20.94
C LYS A 255 -15.69 22.26 -22.00
N LEU A 256 -16.90 21.84 -22.32
CA LEU A 256 -17.70 22.37 -23.42
C LEU A 256 -18.60 23.54 -23.01
N VAL A 257 -18.82 23.70 -21.70
CA VAL A 257 -19.66 24.76 -21.12
C VAL A 257 -18.83 25.75 -20.30
N ARG A 258 -19.42 26.91 -20.03
CA ARG A 258 -18.94 27.92 -19.09
C ARG A 258 -19.62 27.71 -17.74
N ASP A 259 -19.19 28.45 -16.73
CA ASP A 259 -19.77 28.45 -15.37
C ASP A 259 -19.68 27.08 -14.67
N LEU A 260 -18.71 26.23 -15.08
CA LEU A 260 -18.37 24.97 -14.48
C LEU A 260 -16.94 25.04 -13.91
N PRO A 261 -16.74 24.98 -12.58
CA PRO A 261 -15.41 24.96 -11.98
C PRO A 261 -14.69 23.63 -12.26
N GLN A 262 -13.36 23.66 -12.26
CA GLN A 262 -12.57 22.43 -12.44
C GLN A 262 -12.72 21.48 -11.25
N THR A 263 -12.65 22.05 -10.03
CA THR A 263 -12.75 21.30 -8.77
C THR A 263 -13.87 21.85 -7.90
N ARG A 264 -14.28 21.11 -6.88
CA ARG A 264 -15.28 21.54 -5.89
C ARG A 264 -14.86 22.83 -5.21
N TRP A 265 -15.73 23.82 -5.17
CA TRP A 265 -15.51 25.05 -4.42
C TRP A 265 -16.41 25.08 -3.19
N PRO A 266 -15.82 25.18 -1.99
CA PRO A 266 -16.62 25.33 -0.77
C PRO A 266 -17.48 26.59 -0.82
N CYS A 267 -18.67 26.51 -0.27
CA CYS A 267 -19.58 27.65 -0.11
C CYS A 267 -18.86 28.80 0.60
N ARG A 268 -18.97 30.03 0.08
CA ARG A 268 -18.31 31.20 0.67
C ARG A 268 -18.85 31.55 2.07
N ALA A 269 -20.14 31.30 2.31
CA ALA A 269 -20.79 31.62 3.58
C ALA A 269 -20.42 30.62 4.68
N CYS A 270 -20.66 29.33 4.49
CA CYS A 270 -20.46 28.29 5.50
C CYS A 270 -19.12 27.56 5.38
N ARG A 271 -18.36 27.75 4.28
CA ARG A 271 -17.08 27.04 4.00
C ARG A 271 -17.22 25.53 4.01
N GLY A 272 -18.40 25.02 3.64
CA GLY A 272 -18.70 23.59 3.65
C GLY A 272 -18.98 22.98 5.03
N ARG A 273 -19.22 23.81 6.07
CA ARG A 273 -19.32 23.37 7.48
C ARG A 273 -20.73 23.36 8.05
N ALA A 274 -21.74 23.88 7.35
CA ALA A 274 -23.09 23.99 7.85
C ALA A 274 -24.10 23.34 6.92
N ASP A 275 -24.86 22.39 7.43
CA ASP A 275 -25.90 21.66 6.68
C ASP A 275 -27.18 22.47 6.51
N ASP A 276 -27.34 23.56 7.28
CA ASP A 276 -28.49 24.49 7.29
C ASP A 276 -28.19 25.83 6.60
N CYS A 277 -27.11 25.92 5.83
CA CYS A 277 -26.70 27.14 5.18
C CYS A 277 -27.67 27.54 4.04
N GLU A 278 -28.39 28.66 4.22
CA GLU A 278 -29.31 29.20 3.20
C GLU A 278 -28.61 29.57 1.88
N SER A 279 -27.33 29.98 1.94
CA SER A 279 -26.56 30.39 0.76
C SER A 279 -26.25 29.25 -0.21
N CYS A 280 -26.14 28.04 0.27
CA CYS A 280 -25.87 26.84 -0.54
C CYS A 280 -26.92 25.73 -0.39
N ASN A 281 -28.02 26.02 0.28
CA ASN A 281 -29.09 25.06 0.60
C ASN A 281 -28.55 23.77 1.25
N GLY A 282 -27.59 23.90 2.18
CA GLY A 282 -26.98 22.78 2.88
C GLY A 282 -25.96 21.97 2.11
N THR A 283 -25.71 22.26 0.81
CA THR A 283 -24.77 21.46 -0.01
C THR A 283 -23.30 21.67 0.36
N GLY A 284 -22.99 22.74 1.10
CA GLY A 284 -21.62 23.13 1.40
C GLY A 284 -20.80 23.64 0.21
N LEU A 285 -21.37 23.66 -1.01
CA LEU A 285 -20.71 23.98 -2.26
C LEU A 285 -21.20 25.31 -2.84
N GLN A 286 -20.30 26.01 -3.56
CA GLN A 286 -20.62 27.23 -4.28
C GLN A 286 -21.30 26.98 -5.63
N TYR A 287 -20.95 25.88 -6.27
CA TYR A 287 -21.49 25.39 -7.53
C TYR A 287 -21.97 23.95 -7.36
N PRO A 288 -23.08 23.55 -8.01
CA PRO A 288 -23.65 22.23 -7.83
C PRO A 288 -22.75 21.10 -8.33
N ASP A 289 -21.96 21.40 -9.36
CA ASP A 289 -21.07 20.42 -10.01
C ASP A 289 -19.70 21.03 -10.30
N SER A 290 -18.72 20.15 -10.53
CA SER A 290 -17.40 20.48 -11.05
C SER A 290 -16.97 19.47 -12.12
N VAL A 291 -15.93 19.77 -12.89
CA VAL A 291 -15.31 18.79 -13.79
C VAL A 291 -14.88 17.55 -13.02
N GLN A 292 -14.33 17.74 -11.83
CA GLN A 292 -13.95 16.67 -10.91
C GLN A 292 -15.13 15.74 -10.61
N ASP A 293 -16.31 16.29 -10.30
CA ASP A 293 -17.51 15.50 -9.95
C ASP A 293 -18.02 14.73 -11.17
N LEU A 294 -18.12 15.42 -12.31
CA LEU A 294 -18.64 14.81 -13.53
C LEU A 294 -17.79 13.63 -14.02
N ILE A 295 -16.48 13.67 -13.76
CA ILE A 295 -15.54 12.61 -14.11
C ILE A 295 -15.42 11.58 -12.98
N GLY A 296 -15.24 12.05 -11.74
CA GLY A 296 -14.88 11.20 -10.61
C GLY A 296 -16.02 10.33 -10.10
N GLU A 297 -17.25 10.86 -10.01
CA GLU A 297 -18.38 10.11 -9.44
C GLU A 297 -18.72 8.82 -10.20
N PRO A 298 -18.89 8.82 -11.54
CA PRO A 298 -19.20 7.60 -12.27
C PRO A 298 -18.06 6.56 -12.21
N ILE A 299 -16.81 7.02 -12.10
CA ILE A 299 -15.65 6.14 -11.93
C ILE A 299 -15.62 5.57 -10.51
N ARG A 300 -15.87 6.40 -9.49
CA ARG A 300 -15.97 5.98 -8.09
C ARG A 300 -17.00 4.88 -7.93
N GLU A 301 -18.19 5.06 -8.51
CA GLU A 301 -19.27 4.08 -8.47
C GLU A 301 -18.94 2.79 -9.24
N ALA A 302 -18.38 2.91 -10.45
CA ALA A 302 -18.04 1.74 -11.27
C ALA A 302 -16.98 0.86 -10.62
N LEU A 303 -16.00 1.47 -9.93
CA LEU A 303 -14.90 0.79 -9.28
C LEU A 303 -15.17 0.48 -7.79
N GLY A 304 -16.32 0.88 -7.25
CA GLY A 304 -16.67 0.70 -5.85
C GLY A 304 -15.63 1.33 -4.92
N ALA A 305 -15.20 2.54 -5.25
CA ALA A 305 -14.17 3.24 -4.51
C ALA A 305 -14.76 4.18 -3.44
N ASP A 306 -13.97 4.45 -2.40
CA ASP A 306 -14.38 5.37 -1.33
C ASP A 306 -14.45 6.82 -1.82
N ASP A 307 -13.43 7.25 -2.57
CA ASP A 307 -13.31 8.64 -3.04
C ASP A 307 -12.42 8.74 -4.28
N THR A 308 -12.40 9.92 -4.92
CA THR A 308 -11.51 10.24 -6.03
C THR A 308 -10.84 11.58 -5.83
N SER A 309 -9.57 11.70 -6.25
CA SER A 309 -8.84 12.96 -6.27
C SER A 309 -8.44 13.33 -7.70
N PHE A 310 -8.69 14.58 -8.07
CA PHE A 310 -8.46 15.09 -9.43
C PHE A 310 -7.18 15.92 -9.51
N HIS A 311 -6.23 15.50 -10.33
CA HIS A 311 -4.95 16.16 -10.54
C HIS A 311 -4.84 16.69 -11.99
N GLY A 312 -5.22 17.93 -12.21
CA GLY A 312 -5.20 18.57 -13.54
C GLY A 312 -3.85 19.21 -13.88
N MET A 313 -3.51 19.29 -15.17
CA MET A 313 -2.42 20.13 -15.68
C MET A 313 -2.81 21.60 -15.66
N GLY A 314 -2.53 22.27 -14.55
CA GLY A 314 -2.99 23.63 -14.30
C GLY A 314 -4.51 23.72 -14.17
N ARG A 315 -5.04 24.92 -14.16
CA ARG A 315 -6.47 25.22 -13.94
C ARG A 315 -6.96 26.21 -14.97
N GLU A 316 -8.18 26.01 -15.48
CA GLU A 316 -8.88 27.00 -16.28
C GLU A 316 -9.84 27.83 -15.42
N ASP A 317 -10.14 29.04 -15.89
CA ASP A 317 -11.16 29.86 -15.27
C ASP A 317 -12.56 29.28 -15.51
N ILE A 318 -13.45 29.56 -14.58
CA ILE A 318 -14.81 28.99 -14.59
C ILE A 318 -15.61 29.38 -15.83
N ASP A 319 -15.40 30.62 -16.33
CA ASP A 319 -16.12 31.23 -17.44
C ASP A 319 -15.52 30.92 -18.82
N VAL A 320 -14.46 30.13 -18.91
CA VAL A 320 -13.88 29.69 -20.18
C VAL A 320 -14.17 28.23 -20.49
N ARG A 321 -14.22 27.88 -21.77
CA ARG A 321 -14.27 26.50 -22.26
C ARG A 321 -12.86 26.00 -22.49
N CYS A 322 -12.65 24.70 -22.30
CA CYS A 322 -11.41 24.02 -22.62
C CYS A 322 -11.66 23.07 -23.79
N LEU A 323 -11.17 23.43 -24.96
CA LEU A 323 -11.41 22.73 -26.22
C LEU A 323 -10.12 22.11 -26.79
N GLY A 324 -10.10 21.85 -28.10
CA GLY A 324 -8.94 21.28 -28.79
C GLY A 324 -8.63 19.87 -28.34
N SER A 325 -7.37 19.57 -28.05
CA SER A 325 -6.95 18.25 -27.57
C SER A 325 -7.33 17.95 -26.11
N GLY A 326 -8.06 18.88 -25.46
CA GLY A 326 -8.42 18.74 -24.06
C GLY A 326 -7.27 18.98 -23.08
N ARG A 327 -7.58 19.07 -21.80
CA ARG A 327 -6.62 19.25 -20.71
C ARG A 327 -6.23 17.91 -20.12
N PRO A 328 -4.93 17.62 -19.97
CA PRO A 328 -4.46 16.42 -19.29
C PRO A 328 -4.81 16.44 -17.80
N PHE A 329 -5.12 15.27 -17.26
CA PHE A 329 -5.33 15.06 -15.83
C PHE A 329 -4.99 13.64 -15.44
N VAL A 330 -4.79 13.41 -14.14
CA VAL A 330 -4.78 12.10 -13.51
C VAL A 330 -5.90 12.07 -12.49
N LEU A 331 -6.71 11.03 -12.52
CA LEU A 331 -7.69 10.72 -11.50
C LEU A 331 -7.11 9.64 -10.60
N GLU A 332 -6.92 9.95 -9.34
CA GLU A 332 -6.58 9.01 -8.28
C GLU A 332 -7.89 8.44 -7.72
N VAL A 333 -8.03 7.12 -7.76
CA VAL A 333 -9.19 6.40 -7.25
C VAL A 333 -8.79 5.70 -5.96
N LYS A 334 -9.36 6.14 -4.84
CA LYS A 334 -8.96 5.72 -3.49
C LYS A 334 -9.74 4.50 -3.04
N ARG A 335 -9.02 3.50 -2.52
CA ARG A 335 -9.57 2.26 -1.99
C ARG A 335 -10.60 1.60 -2.93
N PRO A 336 -10.25 1.33 -4.21
CA PRO A 336 -11.16 0.71 -5.15
C PRO A 336 -11.41 -0.75 -4.75
N SER A 337 -12.66 -1.19 -4.79
CA SER A 337 -13.00 -2.61 -4.65
C SER A 337 -12.80 -3.39 -5.95
N LYS A 338 -12.80 -2.71 -7.09
CA LYS A 338 -12.55 -3.29 -8.42
C LYS A 338 -11.36 -2.62 -9.06
N ARG A 339 -10.38 -3.40 -9.51
CA ARG A 339 -9.15 -2.89 -10.09
C ARG A 339 -9.05 -3.07 -11.60
N ASN A 340 -9.74 -4.07 -12.14
CA ASN A 340 -9.80 -4.37 -13.58
C ASN A 340 -11.19 -4.05 -14.12
N HIS A 341 -11.34 -2.86 -14.72
CA HIS A 341 -12.57 -2.45 -15.39
C HIS A 341 -12.24 -2.02 -16.82
N PRO A 342 -13.10 -2.36 -17.82
CA PRO A 342 -12.90 -1.91 -19.20
C PRO A 342 -12.88 -0.38 -19.27
N LEU A 343 -11.81 0.18 -19.83
CA LEU A 343 -11.64 1.64 -19.92
C LEU A 343 -12.72 2.31 -20.79
N ASP A 344 -13.16 1.63 -21.85
CA ASP A 344 -14.22 2.13 -22.73
C ASP A 344 -15.57 2.27 -21.99
N ASP A 345 -15.87 1.36 -21.07
CA ASP A 345 -17.09 1.49 -20.23
C ASP A 345 -16.99 2.68 -19.28
N LEU A 346 -15.81 2.93 -18.69
CA LEU A 346 -15.59 4.11 -17.85
C LEU A 346 -15.74 5.41 -18.66
N ILE A 347 -15.25 5.46 -19.89
CA ILE A 347 -15.40 6.61 -20.79
C ILE A 347 -16.88 6.85 -21.10
N CYS A 348 -17.63 5.80 -21.45
CA CYS A 348 -19.06 5.90 -21.70
C CYS A 348 -19.82 6.46 -20.50
N ARG A 349 -19.59 5.90 -19.30
CA ARG A 349 -20.24 6.34 -18.05
C ARG A 349 -19.95 7.81 -17.73
N VAL A 350 -18.69 8.25 -17.89
CA VAL A 350 -18.32 9.65 -17.68
C VAL A 350 -19.02 10.57 -18.68
N ASN A 351 -19.01 10.24 -19.96
CA ASN A 351 -19.62 11.07 -21.00
C ASN A 351 -21.15 11.13 -20.86
N GLU A 352 -21.78 10.02 -20.47
CA GLU A 352 -23.22 10.00 -20.16
C GLU A 352 -23.55 10.87 -18.94
N ASN A 353 -22.81 10.73 -17.83
CA ASN A 353 -22.99 11.55 -16.63
C ASN A 353 -22.77 13.03 -16.89
N ALA A 354 -21.74 13.35 -17.66
CA ALA A 354 -21.41 14.73 -18.01
C ALA A 354 -22.43 15.39 -18.93
N SER A 355 -23.28 14.63 -19.64
CA SER A 355 -24.39 15.12 -20.48
C SER A 355 -23.96 16.25 -21.42
N GLY A 356 -22.82 16.11 -22.08
CA GLY A 356 -22.27 17.09 -23.03
C GLY A 356 -21.64 18.35 -22.39
N ARG A 357 -21.49 18.40 -21.07
CA ARG A 357 -20.79 19.51 -20.37
C ARG A 357 -19.27 19.30 -20.34
N VAL A 358 -18.86 18.04 -20.16
CA VAL A 358 -17.47 17.57 -20.21
C VAL A 358 -17.42 16.37 -21.13
N GLU A 359 -16.30 16.18 -21.80
CA GLU A 359 -16.10 15.06 -22.70
C GLU A 359 -14.69 14.48 -22.53
N ILE A 360 -14.59 13.16 -22.52
CA ILE A 360 -13.35 12.40 -22.45
C ILE A 360 -13.30 11.45 -23.65
N ASP A 361 -12.16 11.38 -24.34
CA ASP A 361 -11.97 10.50 -25.50
C ASP A 361 -11.25 9.20 -25.13
N SER A 362 -10.37 9.26 -24.13
CA SER A 362 -9.55 8.10 -23.77
C SER A 362 -9.10 8.15 -22.31
N PHE A 363 -8.94 6.95 -21.73
CA PHE A 363 -8.23 6.73 -20.49
C PHE A 363 -7.07 5.75 -20.71
N CYS A 364 -6.06 5.84 -19.85
CA CYS A 364 -5.10 4.78 -19.64
C CYS A 364 -4.75 4.65 -18.16
N TRP A 365 -4.49 3.42 -17.72
CA TRP A 365 -3.96 3.17 -16.39
C TRP A 365 -2.54 3.72 -16.31
N CYS A 366 -2.18 4.32 -15.22
CA CYS A 366 -0.85 4.90 -15.01
C CYS A 366 -0.37 4.74 -13.58
N ASP A 367 0.89 5.07 -13.34
CA ASP A 367 1.48 5.11 -12.01
C ASP A 367 1.29 6.48 -11.36
N ARG A 368 1.48 6.54 -10.05
CA ARG A 368 1.43 7.78 -9.26
C ARG A 368 2.39 8.85 -9.78
N SER A 369 3.56 8.45 -10.28
CA SER A 369 4.54 9.38 -10.89
C SER A 369 3.94 10.26 -11.98
N LYS A 370 2.90 9.79 -12.68
CA LYS A 370 2.19 10.58 -13.71
C LYS A 370 1.56 11.85 -13.17
N ILE A 371 1.22 11.90 -11.89
CA ILE A 371 0.73 13.12 -11.23
C ILE A 371 1.80 14.22 -11.29
N HIS A 372 3.04 13.90 -10.97
CA HIS A 372 4.15 14.86 -11.02
C HIS A 372 4.41 15.35 -12.44
N GLU A 373 4.40 14.45 -13.43
CA GLU A 373 4.55 14.83 -14.84
C GLU A 373 3.45 15.79 -15.27
N VAL A 374 2.18 15.49 -14.92
CA VAL A 374 1.03 16.33 -15.30
C VAL A 374 1.09 17.69 -14.60
N LYS A 375 1.43 17.75 -13.32
CA LYS A 375 1.53 19.00 -12.57
C LYS A 375 2.74 19.84 -12.99
N GLY A 376 3.89 19.22 -13.31
CA GLY A 376 5.13 19.88 -13.72
C GLY A 376 5.15 20.32 -15.20
N SER A 377 4.28 19.77 -16.03
CA SER A 377 4.26 20.07 -17.45
C SER A 377 3.80 21.50 -17.73
N ARG A 378 4.58 22.22 -18.56
CA ARG A 378 4.21 23.53 -19.08
C ARG A 378 3.78 23.39 -20.53
N SER A 379 2.53 23.72 -20.85
CA SER A 379 2.01 23.73 -22.22
C SER A 379 1.62 25.14 -22.63
N GLU A 380 1.87 25.46 -23.89
CA GLU A 380 1.32 26.65 -24.51
C GLU A 380 -0.20 26.58 -24.55
N LYS A 381 -0.85 27.72 -24.34
CA LYS A 381 -2.30 27.87 -24.35
C LYS A 381 -2.71 28.96 -25.30
N THR A 382 -3.61 28.63 -26.22
CA THR A 382 -4.16 29.57 -27.17
C THR A 382 -5.59 29.91 -26.76
N TYR A 383 -5.89 31.23 -26.64
CA TYR A 383 -7.21 31.72 -26.29
C TYR A 383 -7.86 32.38 -27.49
N THR A 384 -9.11 32.03 -27.76
CA THR A 384 -9.94 32.70 -28.77
C THR A 384 -11.03 33.51 -28.08
N ILE A 385 -11.00 34.83 -28.23
CA ILE A 385 -11.99 35.72 -27.65
C ILE A 385 -12.84 36.27 -28.81
N ARG A 386 -14.17 36.17 -28.68
CA ARG A 386 -15.12 36.82 -29.58
C ARG A 386 -15.78 37.98 -28.84
N PHE A 387 -15.70 39.17 -29.41
CA PHE A 387 -16.37 40.34 -28.88
C PHE A 387 -17.21 41.01 -29.96
N ARG A 388 -18.24 41.70 -29.54
CA ARG A 388 -19.03 42.61 -30.41
C ARG A 388 -18.56 44.01 -30.10
N ALA A 389 -18.22 44.78 -31.17
CA ALA A 389 -17.97 46.21 -31.10
C ALA A 389 -19.30 46.97 -31.21
#